data_93880c4d019b8e158dc272a7ce07b0fc
#
_entry.id   93880c4d019b8e158dc272a7ce07b0fc
#
_cell.length_a   1.000
_cell.length_b   1.000
_cell.length_c   1.000
_cell.angle_alpha   90.00
_cell.angle_beta   90.00
_cell.angle_gamma   90.00
#
_symmetry.space_group_name_H-M   'P 1'
#
loop_
_entity.id
_entity.type
_entity.pdbx_description
1 polymer ?
#
loop_
_entity_poly.entity_id
_entity_poly.type
_entity_poly.pdbx_seq_one_letter_code
_entity_poly.pdbx_strand_id
1 'polypeptide(L)'
;MARPVITDKPILDQAEFNGVTIWRKEGGSIEVSDTNYPSMKAALLDIAQKAGINVEKGWNTQYLGWYIIQQLKKAGDINIGSSEDGIIAELALSQQYDLEVDDNNMVVLSKTNVAKVEAMIRNDSDYINQTPSGPIDEEGYNGSAEYWAKYYLKLVVEGKKTDKDEREIVENFVKAVDRENSTHLNSDNVGIDQITDRVMSILHTELLSLLKKPGKDYRLISILSAPTQIPEGDKVHKSRRNYSFATKFCHYACFYLFEGLPEQDNFSIYDNVAQSAIPYYAAKYGVKCDDSEFKDYSTYISVIDTIISKSNSKISRNGFDHLLWYYYKGRMELLSKTY
;
A
#
# COMPACT_ATOMS: atom_id res chain seq x y z
N MET A 1 -9.91 -28.66 18.81
CA MET A 1 -9.19 -28.15 17.62
C MET A 1 -10.13 -28.31 16.44
N ALA A 2 -10.52 -27.20 15.80
CA ALA A 2 -11.34 -27.25 14.59
C ALA A 2 -10.47 -27.73 13.43
N ARG A 3 -10.88 -28.79 12.74
CA ARG A 3 -10.22 -29.25 11.52
C ARG A 3 -10.39 -28.19 10.44
N PRO A 4 -9.36 -27.91 9.62
CA PRO A 4 -9.52 -27.03 8.46
C PRO A 4 -10.60 -27.60 7.55
N VAL A 5 -11.60 -26.79 7.23
CA VAL A 5 -12.67 -27.17 6.29
C VAL A 5 -12.09 -27.06 4.89
N ILE A 6 -11.97 -28.20 4.22
CA ILE A 6 -11.64 -28.21 2.78
C ILE A 6 -12.87 -27.67 2.05
N THR A 7 -12.70 -26.57 1.34
CA THR A 7 -13.78 -25.94 0.58
C THR A 7 -13.79 -26.43 -0.85
N ASP A 8 -14.97 -26.62 -1.46
CA ASP A 8 -15.12 -27.04 -2.87
C ASP A 8 -14.86 -25.93 -3.89
N LYS A 9 -14.21 -24.82 -3.45
CA LYS A 9 -13.89 -23.69 -4.33
C LYS A 9 -12.85 -24.08 -5.38
N PRO A 10 -12.95 -23.52 -6.60
CA PRO A 10 -11.96 -23.75 -7.66
C PRO A 10 -10.52 -23.46 -7.21
N ILE A 11 -9.60 -24.34 -7.60
CA ILE A 11 -8.17 -24.16 -7.36
C ILE A 11 -7.64 -23.20 -8.43
N LEU A 12 -7.09 -22.07 -8.00
CA LEU A 12 -6.46 -21.07 -8.87
C LEU A 12 -4.98 -21.34 -9.08
N ASP A 13 -4.32 -21.92 -8.04
CA ASP A 13 -2.88 -22.17 -8.06
C ASP A 13 -2.51 -23.25 -7.03
N GLN A 14 -1.42 -23.98 -7.28
CA GLN A 14 -0.94 -24.99 -6.32
C GLN A 14 0.54 -25.28 -6.50
N ALA A 15 1.16 -25.78 -5.42
CA ALA A 15 2.49 -26.33 -5.44
C ALA A 15 2.58 -27.51 -4.47
N GLU A 16 3.54 -28.41 -4.70
CA GLU A 16 3.81 -29.55 -3.83
C GLU A 16 5.24 -29.48 -3.29
N PHE A 17 5.41 -29.81 -2.01
CA PHE A 17 6.71 -29.93 -1.36
C PHE A 17 6.71 -31.10 -0.39
N ASN A 18 7.60 -32.07 -0.61
CA ASN A 18 7.73 -33.28 0.21
C ASN A 18 6.40 -34.00 0.47
N GLY A 19 5.56 -34.15 -0.56
CA GLY A 19 4.26 -34.82 -0.48
C GLY A 19 3.15 -33.98 0.18
N VAL A 20 3.42 -32.71 0.51
CA VAL A 20 2.42 -31.78 1.02
C VAL A 20 2.05 -30.81 -0.09
N THR A 21 0.77 -30.80 -0.47
CA THR A 21 0.25 -29.87 -1.47
C THR A 21 -0.33 -28.64 -0.78
N ILE A 22 0.00 -27.46 -1.32
CA ILE A 22 -0.55 -26.18 -0.96
C ILE A 22 -1.46 -25.73 -2.10
N TRP A 23 -2.71 -25.40 -1.81
CA TRP A 23 -3.66 -24.86 -2.79
C TRP A 23 -3.99 -23.41 -2.47
N ARG A 24 -4.06 -22.61 -3.51
CA ARG A 24 -4.71 -21.32 -3.51
C ARG A 24 -6.03 -21.46 -4.25
N LYS A 25 -7.13 -21.16 -3.59
CA LYS A 25 -8.48 -21.30 -4.14
C LYS A 25 -9.10 -19.94 -4.43
N GLU A 26 -10.18 -19.96 -5.22
CA GLU A 26 -10.99 -18.77 -5.50
C GLU A 26 -11.37 -18.04 -4.22
N GLY A 27 -11.24 -16.68 -4.24
CA GLY A 27 -11.37 -15.85 -3.04
C GLY A 27 -10.12 -15.81 -2.16
N GLY A 28 -8.97 -16.33 -2.67
CA GLY A 28 -7.65 -16.21 -2.02
C GLY A 28 -7.43 -17.10 -0.82
N SER A 29 -8.34 -18.02 -0.49
CA SER A 29 -8.13 -18.97 0.61
C SER A 29 -6.97 -19.90 0.30
N ILE A 30 -6.14 -20.14 1.30
CA ILE A 30 -5.03 -21.09 1.23
C ILE A 30 -5.41 -22.35 2.01
N GLU A 31 -5.13 -23.49 1.42
CA GLU A 31 -5.29 -24.81 2.04
C GLU A 31 -4.01 -25.62 1.90
N VAL A 32 -3.79 -26.55 2.83
CA VAL A 32 -2.64 -27.46 2.82
C VAL A 32 -3.14 -28.87 3.04
N SER A 33 -2.61 -29.85 2.30
CA SER A 33 -3.04 -31.24 2.40
C SER A 33 -2.74 -31.90 3.74
N ASP A 34 -1.70 -31.45 4.45
CA ASP A 34 -1.35 -31.95 5.77
C ASP A 34 -2.15 -31.23 6.86
N THR A 35 -2.95 -31.99 7.59
CA THR A 35 -3.84 -31.47 8.66
C THR A 35 -3.24 -31.58 10.07
N ASN A 36 -1.97 -32.00 10.20
CA ASN A 36 -1.32 -32.23 11.50
C ASN A 36 -0.83 -30.95 12.18
N TYR A 37 -1.02 -29.80 11.57
CA TYR A 37 -0.59 -28.51 12.13
C TYR A 37 -1.67 -27.83 12.96
N PRO A 38 -1.28 -27.06 13.99
CA PRO A 38 -2.24 -26.34 14.84
C PRO A 38 -2.99 -25.22 14.11
N SER A 39 -2.42 -24.71 13.01
CA SER A 39 -3.04 -23.71 12.15
C SER A 39 -2.44 -23.73 10.75
N MET A 40 -3.17 -23.18 9.77
CA MET A 40 -2.71 -23.03 8.41
C MET A 40 -1.39 -22.23 8.34
N LYS A 41 -1.29 -21.16 9.10
CA LYS A 41 -0.06 -20.34 9.15
C LYS A 41 1.13 -21.13 9.68
N ALA A 42 0.92 -21.99 10.67
CA ALA A 42 1.99 -22.85 11.21
C ALA A 42 2.47 -23.87 10.16
N ALA A 43 1.56 -24.46 9.39
CA ALA A 43 1.91 -25.36 8.28
C ALA A 43 2.77 -24.65 7.23
N LEU A 44 2.35 -23.47 6.79
CA LEU A 44 3.05 -22.68 5.79
C LEU A 44 4.45 -22.25 6.25
N LEU A 45 4.60 -21.86 7.51
CA LEU A 45 5.91 -21.49 8.07
C LEU A 45 6.86 -22.67 8.15
N ASP A 46 6.36 -23.86 8.53
CA ASP A 46 7.16 -25.08 8.55
C ASP A 46 7.59 -25.52 7.14
N ILE A 47 6.67 -25.45 6.17
CA ILE A 47 7.00 -25.73 4.77
C ILE A 47 8.06 -24.75 4.25
N ALA A 48 7.90 -23.45 4.50
CA ALA A 48 8.86 -22.45 4.10
C ALA A 48 10.25 -22.71 4.70
N GLN A 49 10.31 -23.01 6.00
CA GLN A 49 11.55 -23.35 6.68
C GLN A 49 12.23 -24.58 6.08
N LYS A 50 11.49 -25.66 5.83
CA LYS A 50 11.99 -26.90 5.24
C LYS A 50 12.43 -26.75 3.78
N ALA A 51 11.76 -25.87 3.05
CA ALA A 51 12.09 -25.55 1.66
C ALA A 51 13.20 -24.49 1.52
N GLY A 52 13.71 -23.94 2.62
CA GLY A 52 14.71 -22.88 2.59
C GLY A 52 14.17 -21.53 2.09
N ILE A 53 12.85 -21.33 2.13
CA ILE A 53 12.17 -20.11 1.68
C ILE A 53 12.18 -19.09 2.82
N ASN A 54 12.77 -17.93 2.61
CA ASN A 54 12.74 -16.85 3.58
C ASN A 54 11.38 -16.18 3.62
N VAL A 55 10.74 -16.13 4.78
CA VAL A 55 9.42 -15.53 4.99
C VAL A 55 9.41 -14.66 6.25
N GLU A 56 8.58 -13.61 6.23
CA GLU A 56 8.42 -12.73 7.39
C GLU A 56 7.28 -13.18 8.29
N LYS A 57 7.50 -13.16 9.60
CA LYS A 57 6.48 -13.57 10.60
C LYS A 57 5.20 -12.73 10.56
N GLY A 58 5.30 -11.49 10.05
CA GLY A 58 4.18 -10.54 9.95
C GLY A 58 3.20 -10.81 8.81
N TRP A 59 3.57 -11.63 7.82
CA TRP A 59 2.71 -11.88 6.67
C TRP A 59 1.40 -12.57 7.04
N ASN A 60 0.32 -12.16 6.37
CA ASN A 60 -0.95 -12.87 6.51
C ASN A 60 -0.89 -14.25 5.85
N THR A 61 -1.82 -15.14 6.21
CA THR A 61 -1.81 -16.52 5.73
C THR A 61 -1.99 -16.64 4.21
N GLN A 62 -2.76 -15.77 3.61
CA GLN A 62 -3.05 -15.77 2.18
C GLN A 62 -1.81 -15.38 1.36
N TYR A 63 -1.17 -14.28 1.74
CA TYR A 63 0.06 -13.83 1.10
C TYR A 63 1.20 -14.84 1.29
N LEU A 64 1.37 -15.34 2.51
CA LEU A 64 2.36 -16.36 2.84
C LEU A 64 2.20 -17.61 1.98
N GLY A 65 0.97 -18.13 1.85
CA GLY A 65 0.70 -19.31 1.04
C GLY A 65 0.94 -19.09 -0.45
N TRP A 66 0.47 -17.96 -0.97
CA TRP A 66 0.75 -17.60 -2.37
C TRP A 66 2.25 -17.49 -2.64
N TYR A 67 2.99 -16.78 -1.79
CA TYR A 67 4.43 -16.60 -1.94
C TYR A 67 5.18 -17.94 -1.93
N ILE A 68 4.85 -18.83 -0.99
CA ILE A 68 5.45 -20.17 -0.93
C ILE A 68 5.15 -20.97 -2.20
N ILE A 69 3.91 -20.94 -2.71
CA ILE A 69 3.55 -21.59 -3.98
C ILE A 69 4.43 -21.09 -5.11
N GLN A 70 4.62 -19.77 -5.23
CA GLN A 70 5.45 -19.19 -6.28
C GLN A 70 6.91 -19.61 -6.16
N GLN A 71 7.48 -19.63 -4.94
CA GLN A 71 8.86 -20.06 -4.72
C GLN A 71 9.07 -21.56 -5.03
N LEU A 72 8.11 -22.41 -4.62
CA LEU A 72 8.18 -23.84 -4.91
C LEU A 72 8.07 -24.15 -6.40
N LYS A 73 7.21 -23.46 -7.13
CA LYS A 73 7.11 -23.58 -8.59
C LYS A 73 8.44 -23.24 -9.27
N LYS A 74 9.06 -22.13 -8.86
CA LYS A 74 10.38 -21.74 -9.39
C LYS A 74 11.45 -22.78 -9.12
N ALA A 75 11.48 -23.33 -7.91
CA ALA A 75 12.42 -24.41 -7.57
C ALA A 75 12.19 -25.68 -8.39
N GLY A 76 10.92 -25.93 -8.80
CA GLY A 76 10.56 -27.04 -9.71
C GLY A 76 10.87 -26.76 -11.18
N ASP A 77 10.75 -25.50 -11.62
CA ASP A 77 10.97 -25.08 -13.01
C ASP A 77 12.46 -24.98 -13.38
N ILE A 78 13.38 -24.97 -12.41
CA ILE A 78 14.84 -25.01 -12.63
C ILE A 78 15.28 -26.25 -13.44
N ASN A 79 14.40 -27.24 -13.62
CA ASN A 79 14.64 -28.42 -14.45
C ASN A 79 14.13 -28.33 -15.91
N ILE A 80 13.55 -27.21 -16.33
CA ILE A 80 13.04 -27.02 -17.69
C ILE A 80 13.66 -25.76 -18.32
N GLY A 81 14.74 -25.98 -19.09
CA GLY A 81 15.29 -25.11 -20.12
C GLY A 81 15.30 -23.62 -19.90
N SER A 82 16.48 -23.07 -19.68
CA SER A 82 16.78 -21.63 -19.62
C SER A 82 16.23 -20.86 -20.83
N SER A 83 15.09 -20.18 -20.65
CA SER A 83 14.74 -19.04 -21.49
C SER A 83 15.28 -17.76 -20.83
N GLU A 84 15.75 -16.79 -21.64
CA GLU A 84 16.22 -15.48 -21.14
C GLU A 84 15.19 -14.80 -20.24
N ASP A 85 13.91 -14.95 -20.52
CA ASP A 85 12.79 -14.41 -19.72
C ASP A 85 12.69 -15.03 -18.33
N GLY A 86 13.04 -16.32 -18.18
CA GLY A 86 13.10 -16.99 -16.87
C GLY A 86 14.24 -16.47 -16.00
N ILE A 87 15.40 -16.16 -16.58
CA ILE A 87 16.56 -15.62 -15.89
C ILE A 87 16.30 -14.16 -15.43
N ILE A 88 15.60 -13.38 -16.24
CA ILE A 88 15.22 -12.00 -15.91
C ILE A 88 14.18 -12.00 -14.77
N ALA A 89 13.21 -12.91 -14.80
CA ALA A 89 12.24 -13.07 -13.72
C ALA A 89 12.89 -13.55 -12.41
N GLU A 90 13.86 -14.45 -12.48
CA GLU A 90 14.61 -14.96 -11.34
C GLU A 90 15.54 -13.90 -10.75
N LEU A 91 16.22 -13.10 -11.58
CA LEU A 91 16.99 -11.93 -11.18
C LEU A 91 16.09 -10.85 -10.54
N ALA A 92 14.91 -10.61 -11.10
CA ALA A 92 13.96 -9.65 -10.53
C ALA A 92 13.46 -10.09 -9.15
N LEU A 93 13.31 -11.37 -8.90
CA LEU A 93 12.80 -11.92 -7.64
C LEU A 93 13.89 -12.21 -6.60
N SER A 94 15.09 -12.60 -7.00
CA SER A 94 16.25 -12.68 -6.11
C SER A 94 16.73 -11.30 -5.67
N GLN A 95 16.47 -10.27 -6.48
CA GLN A 95 16.75 -8.86 -6.17
C GLN A 95 15.65 -8.19 -5.32
N GLN A 96 14.59 -8.89 -4.99
CA GLN A 96 13.41 -8.35 -4.29
C GLN A 96 13.73 -7.80 -2.90
N TYR A 97 14.83 -8.19 -2.29
CA TYR A 97 15.26 -7.74 -0.94
C TYR A 97 16.64 -7.08 -0.91
N ASP A 98 17.26 -6.88 -2.07
CA ASP A 98 18.60 -6.31 -2.16
C ASP A 98 18.54 -4.85 -2.63
N LEU A 99 17.84 -4.03 -1.83
CA LEU A 99 17.91 -2.59 -2.01
C LEU A 99 19.32 -2.14 -1.60
N GLU A 100 19.94 -1.32 -2.44
CA GLU A 100 21.21 -0.69 -2.11
C GLU A 100 21.04 0.20 -0.87
N VAL A 101 21.87 -0.06 0.13
CA VAL A 101 21.93 0.72 1.37
C VAL A 101 23.31 1.33 1.52
N ASP A 102 23.41 2.43 2.25
CA ASP A 102 24.68 3.05 2.59
C ASP A 102 25.30 2.42 3.86
N ASP A 103 26.49 2.91 4.24
CA ASP A 103 27.23 2.44 5.41
C ASP A 103 26.45 2.60 6.74
N ASN A 104 25.41 3.43 6.75
CA ASN A 104 24.50 3.63 7.88
C ASN A 104 23.23 2.79 7.81
N ASN A 105 23.13 1.83 6.88
CA ASN A 105 21.94 1.04 6.58
C ASN A 105 20.72 1.89 6.15
N MET A 106 20.95 3.07 5.57
CA MET A 106 19.89 3.85 4.98
C MET A 106 19.72 3.45 3.50
N VAL A 107 18.48 3.24 3.07
CA VAL A 107 18.25 2.93 1.66
C VAL A 107 18.70 4.10 0.78
N VAL A 108 19.50 3.77 -0.24
CA VAL A 108 20.02 4.78 -1.18
C VAL A 108 18.88 5.30 -2.05
N LEU A 109 18.73 6.63 -2.11
CA LEU A 109 17.79 7.26 -3.01
C LEU A 109 18.32 7.15 -4.44
N SER A 110 17.82 6.16 -5.20
CA SER A 110 18.23 5.92 -6.57
C SER A 110 17.05 5.43 -7.43
N LYS A 111 17.11 5.71 -8.74
CA LYS A 111 16.13 5.18 -9.69
C LYS A 111 16.10 3.66 -9.71
N THR A 112 17.25 3.02 -9.50
CA THR A 112 17.35 1.56 -9.43
C THR A 112 16.56 1.01 -8.24
N ASN A 113 16.75 1.56 -7.04
CA ASN A 113 15.98 1.15 -5.88
C ASN A 113 14.49 1.44 -6.03
N VAL A 114 14.11 2.59 -6.61
CA VAL A 114 12.70 2.89 -6.91
C VAL A 114 12.11 1.86 -7.86
N ALA A 115 12.80 1.54 -8.95
CA ALA A 115 12.31 0.54 -9.92
C ALA A 115 12.12 -0.85 -9.28
N LYS A 116 13.04 -1.25 -8.39
CA LYS A 116 12.90 -2.49 -7.60
C LYS A 116 11.65 -2.47 -6.73
N VAL A 117 11.44 -1.38 -5.97
CA VAL A 117 10.26 -1.25 -5.11
C VAL A 117 8.96 -1.19 -5.92
N GLU A 118 8.93 -0.46 -7.03
CA GLU A 118 7.76 -0.41 -7.91
C GLU A 118 7.44 -1.78 -8.54
N ALA A 119 8.45 -2.59 -8.81
CA ALA A 119 8.24 -3.98 -9.24
C ALA A 119 7.60 -4.81 -8.12
N MET A 120 8.03 -4.62 -6.87
CA MET A 120 7.42 -5.27 -5.70
C MET A 120 5.96 -4.85 -5.53
N ILE A 121 5.67 -3.54 -5.64
CA ILE A 121 4.29 -3.01 -5.58
C ILE A 121 3.41 -3.63 -6.65
N ARG A 122 3.89 -3.72 -7.89
CA ARG A 122 3.13 -4.35 -8.99
C ARG A 122 2.84 -5.81 -8.70
N ASN A 123 3.81 -6.56 -8.19
CA ASN A 123 3.60 -7.95 -7.81
C ASN A 123 2.59 -8.10 -6.67
N ASP A 124 2.61 -7.19 -5.69
CA ASP A 124 1.63 -7.15 -4.61
C ASP A 124 0.25 -6.73 -5.13
N SER A 125 0.18 -5.79 -6.07
CA SER A 125 -1.06 -5.38 -6.73
C SER A 125 -1.66 -6.52 -7.57
N ASP A 126 -0.84 -7.25 -8.32
CA ASP A 126 -1.28 -8.44 -9.06
C ASP A 126 -1.81 -9.51 -8.12
N TYR A 127 -1.17 -9.70 -6.96
CA TYR A 127 -1.68 -10.57 -5.91
C TYR A 127 -3.03 -10.09 -5.36
N ILE A 128 -3.15 -8.79 -5.03
CA ILE A 128 -4.39 -8.20 -4.52
C ILE A 128 -5.50 -8.29 -5.58
N ASN A 129 -5.21 -8.03 -6.85
CA ASN A 129 -6.17 -8.12 -7.95
C ASN A 129 -6.60 -9.56 -8.23
N GLN A 130 -5.71 -10.54 -8.05
CA GLN A 130 -6.02 -11.97 -8.19
C GLN A 130 -6.72 -12.56 -6.96
N THR A 131 -6.53 -11.96 -5.80
CA THR A 131 -7.21 -12.31 -4.56
C THR A 131 -7.86 -11.05 -4.00
N PRO A 132 -8.97 -10.59 -4.57
CA PRO A 132 -9.66 -9.45 -4.01
C PRO A 132 -9.85 -9.72 -2.51
N SER A 133 -9.34 -8.80 -1.70
CA SER A 133 -9.48 -8.85 -0.24
C SER A 133 -10.92 -8.52 0.16
N GLY A 134 -11.82 -9.15 -0.45
CA GLY A 134 -13.23 -9.05 -0.31
C GLY A 134 -13.84 -9.40 -1.65
N PRO A 135 -14.95 -10.03 -1.64
CA PRO A 135 -15.61 -10.40 -2.86
C PRO A 135 -15.89 -9.12 -3.63
N ILE A 136 -15.51 -9.14 -4.86
CA ILE A 136 -16.22 -8.41 -5.87
C ILE A 136 -17.52 -9.18 -5.97
N ASP A 137 -18.39 -8.96 -5.07
CA ASP A 137 -19.72 -9.49 -5.20
C ASP A 137 -20.65 -8.38 -5.66
N GLU A 138 -21.73 -8.82 -6.23
CA GLU A 138 -22.78 -7.96 -6.73
C GLU A 138 -23.42 -7.10 -5.63
N GLU A 139 -23.04 -7.31 -4.35
CA GLU A 139 -23.69 -6.74 -3.17
C GLU A 139 -22.87 -5.67 -2.43
N GLY A 140 -21.83 -5.11 -3.03
CA GLY A 140 -21.17 -3.95 -2.39
C GLY A 140 -19.80 -4.21 -1.94
N TYR A 141 -19.07 -4.79 -2.75
CA TYR A 141 -17.69 -4.94 -2.64
C TYR A 141 -16.89 -3.70 -2.29
N ASN A 142 -16.10 -3.91 -1.36
CA ASN A 142 -15.02 -3.03 -0.98
C ASN A 142 -13.78 -3.23 -1.88
N GLY A 143 -13.83 -2.84 -3.16
CA GLY A 143 -12.69 -2.84 -4.07
C GLY A 143 -11.50 -2.11 -3.50
N SER A 144 -10.34 -2.33 -4.10
CA SER A 144 -9.14 -1.58 -3.76
C SER A 144 -9.31 -0.08 -4.05
N ALA A 145 -8.48 0.76 -3.43
CA ALA A 145 -8.43 2.18 -3.76
C ALA A 145 -8.16 2.39 -5.26
N GLU A 146 -7.31 1.54 -5.86
CA GLU A 146 -7.08 1.52 -7.30
C GLU A 146 -8.35 1.28 -8.09
N TYR A 147 -9.12 0.23 -7.74
CA TYR A 147 -10.37 -0.11 -8.41
C TYR A 147 -11.36 1.05 -8.38
N TRP A 148 -11.64 1.59 -7.18
CA TRP A 148 -12.59 2.69 -7.05
C TRP A 148 -12.11 3.97 -7.73
N ALA A 149 -10.81 4.26 -7.72
CA ALA A 149 -10.27 5.42 -8.41
C ALA A 149 -10.34 5.29 -9.92
N LYS A 150 -9.83 4.20 -10.49
CA LYS A 150 -9.70 4.05 -11.96
C LYS A 150 -11.03 3.82 -12.66
N TYR A 151 -11.93 3.01 -12.07
CA TYR A 151 -13.18 2.62 -12.74
C TYR A 151 -14.37 3.52 -12.44
N TYR A 152 -14.36 4.24 -11.31
CA TYR A 152 -15.52 5.03 -10.90
C TYR A 152 -15.18 6.49 -10.60
N LEU A 153 -14.30 6.78 -9.65
CA LEU A 153 -14.00 8.17 -9.25
C LEU A 153 -13.50 9.00 -10.45
N LYS A 154 -12.68 8.39 -11.32
CA LYS A 154 -12.23 9.02 -12.56
C LYS A 154 -13.38 9.48 -13.44
N LEU A 155 -14.40 8.64 -13.62
CA LEU A 155 -15.57 9.00 -14.42
C LEU A 155 -16.34 10.16 -13.78
N VAL A 156 -16.56 10.12 -12.48
CA VAL A 156 -17.30 11.15 -11.74
C VAL A 156 -16.59 12.51 -11.81
N VAL A 157 -15.29 12.56 -11.53
CA VAL A 157 -14.52 13.82 -11.59
C VAL A 157 -14.37 14.38 -13.01
N GLU A 158 -14.54 13.54 -14.04
CA GLU A 158 -14.57 13.93 -15.45
C GLU A 158 -16.00 14.29 -15.92
N GLY A 159 -17.00 14.25 -15.05
CA GLY A 159 -18.41 14.52 -15.36
C GLY A 159 -19.06 13.47 -16.26
N LYS A 160 -18.54 12.25 -16.28
CA LYS A 160 -19.08 11.13 -17.03
C LYS A 160 -20.10 10.36 -16.22
N LYS A 161 -21.09 9.77 -16.89
CA LYS A 161 -22.10 8.93 -16.24
C LYS A 161 -21.49 7.62 -15.73
N THR A 162 -21.93 7.19 -14.56
CA THR A 162 -21.67 5.88 -13.99
C THR A 162 -22.97 5.14 -13.71
N ASP A 163 -22.91 3.85 -13.49
CA ASP A 163 -24.03 3.00 -13.06
C ASP A 163 -24.22 3.01 -11.53
N LYS A 164 -23.30 3.64 -10.80
CA LYS A 164 -23.32 3.76 -9.33
C LYS A 164 -23.58 5.19 -8.89
N ASP A 165 -24.11 5.32 -7.69
CA ASP A 165 -24.29 6.61 -7.03
C ASP A 165 -22.92 7.25 -6.70
N GLU A 166 -22.80 8.56 -6.91
CA GLU A 166 -21.55 9.27 -6.72
C GLU A 166 -21.08 9.27 -5.26
N ARG A 167 -22.03 9.34 -4.31
CA ARG A 167 -21.73 9.24 -2.89
C ARG A 167 -21.20 7.86 -2.56
N GLU A 168 -21.81 6.80 -3.09
CA GLU A 168 -21.33 5.43 -2.92
C GLU A 168 -19.91 5.27 -3.45
N ILE A 169 -19.61 5.84 -4.62
CA ILE A 169 -18.26 5.80 -5.21
C ILE A 169 -17.23 6.46 -4.30
N VAL A 170 -17.52 7.68 -3.83
CA VAL A 170 -16.62 8.43 -2.97
C VAL A 170 -16.44 7.71 -1.63
N GLU A 171 -17.51 7.24 -1.02
CA GLU A 171 -17.49 6.51 0.25
C GLU A 171 -16.64 5.23 0.16
N ASN A 172 -16.80 4.46 -0.90
CA ASN A 172 -16.03 3.24 -1.11
C ASN A 172 -14.56 3.53 -1.38
N PHE A 173 -14.22 4.60 -2.10
CA PHE A 173 -12.84 5.04 -2.23
C PHE A 173 -12.24 5.46 -0.87
N VAL A 174 -12.97 6.22 -0.05
CA VAL A 174 -12.57 6.59 1.31
C VAL A 174 -12.34 5.34 2.17
N LYS A 175 -13.28 4.38 2.15
CA LYS A 175 -13.16 3.11 2.88
C LYS A 175 -11.96 2.28 2.42
N ALA A 176 -11.70 2.23 1.13
CA ALA A 176 -10.58 1.50 0.57
C ALA A 176 -9.24 2.11 1.03
N VAL A 177 -9.09 3.43 0.93
CA VAL A 177 -7.89 4.14 1.42
C VAL A 177 -7.69 3.92 2.92
N ASP A 178 -8.75 4.01 3.74
CA ASP A 178 -8.67 3.78 5.19
C ASP A 178 -8.22 2.35 5.52
N ARG A 179 -8.86 1.36 4.89
CA ARG A 179 -8.58 -0.05 5.12
C ARG A 179 -7.17 -0.45 4.69
N GLU A 180 -6.75 -0.09 3.49
CA GLU A 180 -5.45 -0.48 2.92
C GLU A 180 -4.29 0.16 3.68
N ASN A 181 -4.53 1.30 4.29
CA ASN A 181 -3.51 2.08 4.97
C ASN A 181 -3.66 2.15 6.49
N SER A 182 -4.61 1.43 7.07
CA SER A 182 -4.84 1.36 8.51
C SER A 182 -4.89 2.75 9.18
N THR A 183 -5.61 3.69 8.55
CA THR A 183 -5.69 5.07 9.07
C THR A 183 -6.68 5.21 10.21
N HIS A 184 -7.52 4.18 10.42
CA HIS A 184 -8.46 4.06 11.53
C HIS A 184 -9.33 5.32 11.69
N LEU A 185 -10.09 5.67 10.63
CA LEU A 185 -10.97 6.83 10.65
C LEU A 185 -11.99 6.74 11.78
N ASN A 186 -12.60 5.60 11.95
CA ASN A 186 -13.15 5.08 13.20
C ASN A 186 -13.88 3.73 13.00
N SER A 187 -14.23 3.09 14.11
CA SER A 187 -14.84 1.77 14.12
C SER A 187 -16.34 1.76 13.79
N ASP A 188 -17.01 2.90 13.85
CA ASP A 188 -18.46 3.04 13.66
C ASP A 188 -18.86 3.76 12.35
N ASN A 189 -17.89 3.95 11.46
CA ASN A 189 -18.02 4.63 10.17
C ASN A 189 -18.32 6.15 10.21
N VAL A 190 -18.51 6.76 11.36
CA VAL A 190 -18.84 8.19 11.44
C VAL A 190 -17.75 9.06 10.81
N GLY A 191 -16.48 8.71 10.98
CA GLY A 191 -15.38 9.41 10.33
C GLY A 191 -15.39 9.25 8.81
N ILE A 192 -15.77 8.08 8.32
CA ILE A 192 -15.92 7.81 6.88
C ILE A 192 -17.00 8.69 6.28
N ASP A 193 -18.19 8.73 6.89
CA ASP A 193 -19.29 9.55 6.42
C ASP A 193 -18.93 11.04 6.35
N GLN A 194 -18.30 11.57 7.40
CA GLN A 194 -17.91 12.98 7.46
C GLN A 194 -16.83 13.33 6.43
N ILE A 195 -15.89 12.43 6.19
CA ILE A 195 -14.89 12.61 5.11
C ILE A 195 -15.57 12.53 3.75
N THR A 196 -16.47 11.58 3.55
CA THR A 196 -17.27 11.46 2.32
C THR A 196 -18.05 12.74 2.06
N ASP A 197 -18.74 13.30 3.05
CA ASP A 197 -19.46 14.57 2.92
C ASP A 197 -18.55 15.73 2.50
N ARG A 198 -17.33 15.80 3.05
CA ARG A 198 -16.35 16.83 2.66
C ARG A 198 -15.92 16.69 1.21
N VAL A 199 -15.64 15.45 0.76
CA VAL A 199 -15.30 15.19 -0.65
C VAL A 199 -16.48 15.53 -1.54
N MET A 200 -17.70 15.10 -1.19
CA MET A 200 -18.92 15.39 -1.95
C MET A 200 -19.17 16.90 -2.09
N SER A 201 -18.89 17.67 -1.04
CA SER A 201 -19.10 19.13 -1.07
C SER A 201 -18.22 19.85 -2.09
N ILE A 202 -17.11 19.25 -2.53
CA ILE A 202 -16.16 19.82 -3.51
C ILE A 202 -16.05 19.01 -4.80
N LEU A 203 -16.77 17.88 -4.91
CA LEU A 203 -16.56 16.87 -5.95
C LEU A 203 -16.57 17.44 -7.37
N HIS A 204 -17.63 18.16 -7.73
CA HIS A 204 -17.79 18.71 -9.07
C HIS A 204 -17.21 20.11 -9.27
N THR A 205 -16.87 20.79 -8.20
CA THR A 205 -16.46 22.21 -8.26
C THR A 205 -14.96 22.36 -8.18
N GLU A 206 -14.31 21.66 -7.26
CA GLU A 206 -12.91 21.92 -6.91
C GLU A 206 -12.02 20.67 -6.89
N LEU A 207 -12.55 19.46 -6.60
CA LEU A 207 -11.73 18.28 -6.31
C LEU A 207 -10.67 18.02 -7.39
N LEU A 208 -11.10 17.89 -8.65
CA LEU A 208 -10.18 17.63 -9.77
C LEU A 208 -9.13 18.74 -9.92
N SER A 209 -9.55 19.99 -9.72
CA SER A 209 -8.65 21.15 -9.80
C SER A 209 -7.61 21.14 -8.69
N LEU A 210 -8.02 20.85 -7.45
CA LEU A 210 -7.15 20.76 -6.28
C LEU A 210 -6.18 19.56 -6.35
N LEU A 211 -6.59 18.46 -6.95
CA LEU A 211 -5.71 17.32 -7.21
C LEU A 211 -4.67 17.66 -8.28
N LYS A 212 -5.07 18.29 -9.39
CA LYS A 212 -4.15 18.66 -10.49
C LYS A 212 -3.22 19.82 -10.13
N LYS A 213 -3.70 20.78 -9.37
CA LYS A 213 -2.98 22.01 -9.01
C LYS A 213 -3.22 22.32 -7.54
N PRO A 214 -2.53 21.63 -6.63
CA PRO A 214 -2.81 21.74 -5.19
C PRO A 214 -2.60 23.13 -4.60
N GLY A 215 -1.92 24.03 -5.34
CA GLY A 215 -1.55 25.34 -4.82
C GLY A 215 -0.45 25.25 -3.76
N LYS A 216 -0.01 26.42 -3.26
CA LYS A 216 1.05 26.47 -2.25
C LYS A 216 0.58 26.05 -0.85
N ASP A 217 -0.71 26.18 -0.58
CA ASP A 217 -1.34 25.92 0.71
C ASP A 217 -1.91 24.52 0.84
N TYR A 218 -1.88 23.74 -0.24
CA TYR A 218 -2.42 22.36 -0.27
C TYR A 218 -3.81 22.26 0.37
N ARG A 219 -4.72 23.17 -0.04
CA ARG A 219 -6.06 23.36 0.56
C ARG A 219 -6.85 22.06 0.73
N LEU A 220 -6.73 21.10 -0.21
CA LEU A 220 -7.41 19.81 -0.11
C LEU A 220 -6.99 19.02 1.15
N ILE A 221 -5.71 19.04 1.50
CA ILE A 221 -5.22 18.45 2.75
C ILE A 221 -5.89 19.10 3.96
N SER A 222 -6.01 20.43 3.96
CA SER A 222 -6.65 21.16 5.06
C SER A 222 -8.14 20.80 5.22
N ILE A 223 -8.87 20.66 4.10
CA ILE A 223 -10.29 20.27 4.08
C ILE A 223 -10.45 18.84 4.66
N LEU A 224 -9.67 17.89 4.16
CA LEU A 224 -9.82 16.48 4.53
C LEU A 224 -9.26 16.18 5.93
N SER A 225 -8.22 16.90 6.37
CA SER A 225 -7.59 16.68 7.67
C SER A 225 -8.35 17.27 8.85
N ALA A 226 -9.40 18.07 8.61
CA ALA A 226 -10.19 18.62 9.68
C ALA A 226 -10.70 17.52 10.65
N PRO A 227 -10.77 17.78 11.96
CA PRO A 227 -11.25 16.79 12.92
C PRO A 227 -12.67 16.31 12.58
N THR A 228 -12.93 15.03 12.74
CA THR A 228 -14.27 14.45 12.70
C THR A 228 -14.93 14.55 14.07
N GLN A 229 -16.25 14.59 14.09
CA GLN A 229 -17.05 14.63 15.32
C GLN A 229 -17.49 13.20 15.66
N ILE A 230 -17.20 12.75 16.86
CA ILE A 230 -17.55 11.41 17.33
C ILE A 230 -18.63 11.57 18.41
N PRO A 231 -19.87 11.11 18.15
CA PRO A 231 -20.92 11.11 19.19
C PRO A 231 -20.60 10.09 20.28
N GLU A 232 -20.71 10.50 21.53
CA GLU A 232 -20.56 9.62 22.69
C GLU A 232 -21.70 9.94 23.68
N GLY A 233 -22.82 9.22 23.53
CA GLY A 233 -24.07 9.54 24.23
C GLY A 233 -24.55 10.94 23.85
N ASP A 234 -24.84 11.76 24.86
CA ASP A 234 -25.28 13.17 24.67
C ASP A 234 -24.13 14.15 24.41
N LYS A 235 -22.89 13.66 24.31
CA LYS A 235 -21.70 14.49 24.09
C LYS A 235 -21.13 14.22 22.72
N VAL A 236 -20.52 15.25 22.14
CA VAL A 236 -19.76 15.13 20.88
C VAL A 236 -18.30 15.42 21.17
N HIS A 237 -17.45 14.44 20.90
CA HIS A 237 -16.01 14.59 21.00
C HIS A 237 -15.42 14.89 19.61
N LYS A 238 -14.41 15.77 19.57
CA LYS A 238 -13.62 15.96 18.35
C LYS A 238 -12.53 14.89 18.29
N SER A 239 -12.43 14.18 17.17
CA SER A 239 -11.29 13.33 16.91
C SER A 239 -10.01 14.15 16.79
N ARG A 240 -8.88 13.46 16.81
CA ARG A 240 -7.63 14.04 16.31
C ARG A 240 -7.78 14.44 14.84
N ARG A 241 -6.93 15.36 14.36
CA ARG A 241 -6.87 15.69 12.93
C ARG A 241 -6.57 14.41 12.12
N ASN A 242 -7.32 14.22 11.04
CA ASN A 242 -7.16 13.07 10.12
C ASN A 242 -6.05 13.33 9.08
N TYR A 243 -4.91 13.84 9.53
CA TYR A 243 -3.86 14.35 8.65
C TYR A 243 -3.22 13.24 7.81
N SER A 244 -2.87 12.12 8.43
CA SER A 244 -2.31 10.96 7.71
C SER A 244 -3.30 10.41 6.68
N PHE A 245 -4.60 10.34 7.02
CA PHE A 245 -5.62 9.95 6.05
C PHE A 245 -5.71 10.94 4.88
N ALA A 246 -5.75 12.24 5.17
CA ALA A 246 -5.87 13.26 4.13
C ALA A 246 -4.74 13.20 3.11
N THR A 247 -3.49 13.00 3.58
CA THR A 247 -2.34 12.86 2.68
C THR A 247 -2.42 11.60 1.84
N LYS A 248 -2.85 10.47 2.43
CA LYS A 248 -3.04 9.20 1.72
C LYS A 248 -4.16 9.29 0.68
N PHE A 249 -5.30 9.89 1.05
CA PHE A 249 -6.39 10.12 0.10
C PHE A 249 -5.91 10.92 -1.13
N CYS A 250 -5.24 12.03 -0.92
CA CYS A 250 -4.75 12.88 -2.01
C CYS A 250 -3.69 12.17 -2.85
N HIS A 251 -2.76 11.47 -2.20
CA HIS A 251 -1.72 10.69 -2.86
C HIS A 251 -2.34 9.61 -3.75
N TYR A 252 -3.18 8.74 -3.22
CA TYR A 252 -3.77 7.64 -4.00
C TYR A 252 -4.77 8.13 -5.06
N ALA A 253 -5.52 9.19 -4.78
CA ALA A 253 -6.34 9.83 -5.81
C ALA A 253 -5.48 10.30 -6.99
N CYS A 254 -4.38 11.02 -6.74
CA CYS A 254 -3.48 11.44 -7.81
C CYS A 254 -2.78 10.25 -8.47
N PHE A 255 -2.30 9.30 -7.69
CA PHE A 255 -1.55 8.15 -8.19
C PHE A 255 -2.34 7.33 -9.20
N TYR A 256 -3.64 7.12 -8.95
CA TYR A 256 -4.48 6.32 -9.83
C TYR A 256 -5.23 7.13 -10.89
N LEU A 257 -5.63 8.38 -10.59
CA LEU A 257 -6.35 9.20 -11.58
C LEU A 257 -5.44 9.75 -12.68
N PHE A 258 -4.17 10.00 -12.36
CA PHE A 258 -3.21 10.65 -13.25
C PHE A 258 -2.03 9.75 -13.61
N GLU A 259 -2.27 8.44 -13.68
CA GLU A 259 -1.24 7.46 -14.01
C GLU A 259 -0.46 7.85 -15.29
N GLY A 260 0.86 7.91 -15.16
CA GLY A 260 1.77 8.32 -16.25
C GLY A 260 1.82 9.83 -16.53
N LEU A 261 1.10 10.66 -15.78
CA LEU A 261 1.13 12.12 -15.89
C LEU A 261 1.92 12.75 -14.72
N PRO A 262 2.48 13.95 -14.88
CA PRO A 262 3.21 14.63 -13.79
C PRO A 262 2.38 14.84 -12.52
N GLU A 263 1.06 15.00 -12.66
CA GLU A 263 0.12 15.18 -11.56
C GLU A 263 0.03 13.97 -10.64
N GLN A 264 0.45 12.80 -11.09
CA GLN A 264 0.57 11.61 -10.28
C GLN A 264 1.43 11.82 -9.03
N ASP A 265 2.41 12.70 -9.12
CA ASP A 265 3.42 13.02 -8.09
C ASP A 265 3.08 14.25 -7.24
N ASN A 266 1.85 14.76 -7.30
CA ASN A 266 1.48 16.03 -6.65
C ASN A 266 1.46 15.95 -5.11
N PHE A 267 1.27 14.77 -4.54
CA PHE A 267 1.15 14.57 -3.09
C PHE A 267 2.05 13.46 -2.59
N SER A 268 2.62 13.65 -1.41
CA SER A 268 3.37 12.64 -0.64
C SER A 268 2.61 12.22 0.60
N ILE A 269 2.81 10.99 1.03
CA ILE A 269 2.18 10.44 2.23
C ILE A 269 2.90 10.96 3.48
N TYR A 270 2.12 11.42 4.46
CA TYR A 270 2.59 11.69 5.81
C TYR A 270 2.08 10.60 6.76
N ASP A 271 2.95 9.71 7.16
CA ASP A 271 2.67 8.66 8.13
C ASP A 271 3.84 8.47 9.11
N ASN A 272 3.74 7.48 9.98
CA ASN A 272 4.79 7.22 10.97
C ASN A 272 6.13 6.87 10.34
N VAL A 273 6.15 6.19 9.18
CA VAL A 273 7.39 5.84 8.49
C VAL A 273 8.05 7.10 7.95
N ALA A 274 7.29 7.91 7.20
CA ALA A 274 7.78 9.18 6.64
C ALA A 274 8.24 10.13 7.76
N GLN A 275 7.42 10.29 8.80
CA GLN A 275 7.76 11.15 9.95
C GLN A 275 9.07 10.75 10.61
N SER A 276 9.32 9.45 10.72
CA SER A 276 10.55 8.95 11.36
C SER A 276 11.76 8.98 10.43
N ALA A 277 11.60 8.67 9.14
CA ALA A 277 12.71 8.54 8.21
C ALA A 277 13.19 9.88 7.63
N ILE A 278 12.30 10.83 7.35
CA ILE A 278 12.64 12.09 6.70
C ILE A 278 13.71 12.90 7.47
N PRO A 279 13.68 13.03 8.81
CA PRO A 279 14.72 13.74 9.53
C PRO A 279 16.14 13.19 9.29
N TYR A 280 16.27 11.87 9.13
CA TYR A 280 17.56 11.24 8.84
C TYR A 280 18.07 11.58 7.44
N TYR A 281 17.18 11.53 6.43
CA TYR A 281 17.52 11.95 5.07
C TYR A 281 17.81 13.45 5.00
N ALA A 282 17.07 14.27 5.74
CA ALA A 282 17.32 15.69 5.84
C ALA A 282 18.73 15.96 6.40
N ALA A 283 19.12 15.30 7.50
CA ALA A 283 20.45 15.39 8.08
C ALA A 283 21.52 14.93 7.08
N LYS A 284 21.33 13.76 6.44
CA LYS A 284 22.26 13.19 5.45
C LYS A 284 22.57 14.16 4.31
N TYR A 285 21.55 14.84 3.81
CA TYR A 285 21.68 15.75 2.67
C TYR A 285 21.82 17.23 3.07
N GLY A 286 22.02 17.52 4.36
CA GLY A 286 22.17 18.89 4.86
C GLY A 286 20.96 19.77 4.58
N VAL A 287 19.77 19.23 4.76
CA VAL A 287 18.49 19.93 4.67
C VAL A 287 18.05 20.35 6.07
N LYS A 288 17.72 21.64 6.24
CA LYS A 288 17.12 22.07 7.52
C LYS A 288 15.75 21.40 7.65
N CYS A 289 15.55 20.69 8.74
CA CYS A 289 14.33 19.95 9.02
C CYS A 289 13.95 20.16 10.49
N ASP A 290 12.72 20.58 10.71
CA ASP A 290 12.05 20.58 12.02
C ASP A 290 10.77 19.79 11.85
N ASP A 291 10.73 18.58 12.41
CA ASP A 291 9.59 17.66 12.27
C ASP A 291 8.32 18.19 12.91
N SER A 292 8.45 19.12 13.87
CA SER A 292 7.30 19.81 14.48
C SER A 292 6.53 20.68 13.48
N GLU A 293 7.22 21.14 12.42
CA GLU A 293 6.66 21.94 11.33
C GLU A 293 5.94 21.08 10.27
N PHE A 294 6.09 19.74 10.25
CA PHE A 294 5.44 18.85 9.27
C PHE A 294 3.91 18.84 9.34
N LYS A 295 3.32 19.46 10.35
CA LYS A 295 1.87 19.74 10.41
C LYS A 295 1.43 20.77 9.38
N ASP A 296 2.34 21.58 8.86
CA ASP A 296 2.19 22.35 7.64
C ASP A 296 2.65 21.50 6.44
N TYR A 297 1.69 21.10 5.61
CA TYR A 297 1.96 20.20 4.50
C TYR A 297 2.86 20.85 3.44
N SER A 298 2.82 22.16 3.28
CA SER A 298 3.71 22.86 2.34
C SER A 298 5.17 22.78 2.77
N THR A 299 5.42 22.93 4.05
CA THR A 299 6.76 22.74 4.65
C THR A 299 7.23 21.29 4.50
N TYR A 300 6.35 20.33 4.80
CA TYR A 300 6.63 18.90 4.62
C TYR A 300 7.08 18.55 3.20
N ILE A 301 6.31 18.97 2.19
CA ILE A 301 6.65 18.76 0.78
C ILE A 301 7.95 19.47 0.38
N SER A 302 8.17 20.68 0.86
CA SER A 302 9.40 21.44 0.58
C SER A 302 10.65 20.73 1.10
N VAL A 303 10.56 20.08 2.26
CA VAL A 303 11.67 19.26 2.81
C VAL A 303 11.93 18.06 1.91
N ILE A 304 10.88 17.32 1.50
CA ILE A 304 11.01 16.17 0.59
C ILE A 304 11.66 16.60 -0.74
N ASP A 305 11.14 17.64 -1.38
CA ASP A 305 11.67 18.15 -2.65
C ASP A 305 13.14 18.55 -2.54
N THR A 306 13.51 19.16 -1.41
CA THR A 306 14.89 19.56 -1.15
C THR A 306 15.82 18.36 -0.95
N ILE A 307 15.35 17.33 -0.23
CA ILE A 307 16.08 16.05 -0.07
C ILE A 307 16.31 15.41 -1.43
N ILE A 308 15.24 15.22 -2.22
CA ILE A 308 15.30 14.62 -3.57
C ILE A 308 16.27 15.40 -4.46
N SER A 309 16.17 16.73 -4.46
CA SER A 309 17.05 17.60 -5.25
C SER A 309 18.52 17.46 -4.83
N LYS A 310 18.81 17.53 -3.54
CA LYS A 310 20.19 17.43 -3.02
C LYS A 310 20.78 16.03 -3.12
N SER A 311 19.96 14.98 -3.13
CA SER A 311 20.42 13.60 -3.35
C SER A 311 20.88 13.38 -4.80
N ASN A 312 20.53 14.28 -5.73
CA ASN A 312 20.75 14.12 -7.17
C ASN A 312 20.20 12.81 -7.76
N SER A 313 19.27 12.18 -7.07
CA SER A 313 18.71 10.86 -7.43
C SER A 313 17.75 10.93 -8.63
N LYS A 314 17.15 12.10 -8.87
CA LYS A 314 16.11 12.31 -9.90
C LYS A 314 14.93 11.35 -9.78
N ILE A 315 14.60 10.94 -8.56
CA ILE A 315 13.41 10.16 -8.25
C ILE A 315 12.20 11.08 -8.08
N SER A 316 10.99 10.52 -8.18
CA SER A 316 9.75 11.23 -7.90
C SER A 316 9.46 11.23 -6.38
N ARG A 317 8.48 12.01 -5.93
CA ARG A 317 7.97 11.96 -4.56
C ARG A 317 7.35 10.60 -4.26
N ASN A 318 6.58 10.05 -5.21
CA ASN A 318 6.03 8.70 -5.10
C ASN A 318 7.13 7.66 -4.93
N GLY A 319 8.20 7.75 -5.74
CA GLY A 319 9.35 6.87 -5.61
C GLY A 319 10.05 7.00 -4.27
N PHE A 320 10.15 8.22 -3.71
CA PHE A 320 10.67 8.44 -2.38
C PHE A 320 9.79 7.81 -1.29
N ASP A 321 8.47 8.06 -1.33
CA ASP A 321 7.50 7.48 -0.39
C ASP A 321 7.53 5.95 -0.42
N HIS A 322 7.54 5.36 -1.62
CA HIS A 322 7.60 3.92 -1.80
C HIS A 322 8.89 3.33 -1.22
N LEU A 323 10.05 3.96 -1.46
CA LEU A 323 11.33 3.52 -0.87
C LEU A 323 11.27 3.52 0.64
N LEU A 324 10.80 4.61 1.26
CA LEU A 324 10.72 4.70 2.71
C LEU A 324 9.78 3.64 3.26
N TRP A 325 8.59 3.50 2.69
CA TRP A 325 7.59 2.58 3.18
C TRP A 325 8.05 1.12 3.08
N TYR A 326 8.55 0.70 1.91
CA TYR A 326 8.97 -0.69 1.69
C TYR A 326 10.23 -1.06 2.47
N TYR A 327 11.13 -0.12 2.68
CA TYR A 327 12.36 -0.40 3.40
C TYR A 327 12.21 -0.34 4.91
N TYR A 328 11.51 0.66 5.44
CA TYR A 328 11.45 0.90 6.89
C TYR A 328 10.20 0.34 7.57
N LYS A 329 9.12 0.08 6.87
CA LYS A 329 7.91 -0.49 7.52
C LYS A 329 8.23 -1.85 8.11
N GLY A 330 8.01 -1.99 9.43
CA GLY A 330 8.39 -3.18 10.20
C GLY A 330 9.87 -3.26 10.58
N ARG A 331 10.68 -2.25 10.22
CA ARG A 331 12.12 -2.16 10.51
C ARG A 331 12.51 -0.79 11.06
N MET A 332 11.62 -0.16 11.80
CA MET A 332 11.84 1.21 12.32
C MET A 332 13.06 1.31 13.26
N GLU A 333 13.50 0.18 13.83
CA GLU A 333 14.72 0.08 14.63
C GLU A 333 15.99 0.42 13.84
N LEU A 334 15.97 0.31 12.51
CA LEU A 334 17.09 0.71 11.66
C LEU A 334 17.35 2.22 11.76
N LEU A 335 16.30 3.02 11.91
CA LEU A 335 16.42 4.46 12.08
C LEU A 335 17.02 4.86 13.42
N SER A 336 16.84 4.07 14.47
CA SER A 336 17.37 4.37 15.81
C SER A 336 18.88 4.14 15.97
N LYS A 337 19.51 3.43 15.04
CA LYS A 337 20.94 3.08 15.10
C LYS A 337 21.85 4.09 14.40
N THR A 338 21.29 5.11 13.77
CA THR A 338 22.02 6.02 12.87
C THR A 338 22.50 7.30 13.55
N TYR A 339 22.21 7.52 14.86
CA TYR A 339 22.66 8.68 15.64
C TYR A 339 23.26 8.28 16.99
#